data_40115b00249d4c65bc679f65ad91270e
#
_entry.id   40115b00249d4c65bc679f65ad91270e
#
_cell.length_a   1.000
_cell.length_b   1.000
_cell.length_c   1.000
_cell.angle_alpha   90.00
_cell.angle_beta   90.00
_cell.angle_gamma   90.00
#
_symmetry.space_group_name_H-M   'P 1'
#
loop_
_entity.id
_entity.type
_entity.pdbx_description
1 polymer ?
#
loop_
_entity_poly.entity_id
_entity_poly.type
_entity_poly.pdbx_seq_one_letter_code
_entity_poly.pdbx_strand_id
1 'polypeptide(L)'
;MIGYTTIGVSNMDSACKFYAALLGELGGSQLFGMDRIQFFGTSPEAPMLAVCVPYNEEAPAPGNGNMVAFPAGDPAGVDRMYAKAIELGATDEGEPGQRMPFFYGAYVR
;
A
#
# COMPACT_ATOMS: atom_id res chain seq x y z
N MET A 1 -11.33 -13.69 0.94
CA MET A 1 -12.55 -12.93 1.26
C MET A 1 -12.54 -11.54 0.65
N ILE A 2 -11.45 -10.80 0.76
CA ILE A 2 -11.31 -9.47 0.12
C ILE A 2 -10.87 -9.66 -1.33
N GLY A 3 -11.61 -9.08 -2.29
CA GLY A 3 -11.20 -9.08 -3.70
C GLY A 3 -10.11 -8.05 -3.93
N TYR A 4 -10.42 -6.78 -3.67
CA TYR A 4 -9.44 -5.70 -3.72
C TYR A 4 -9.92 -4.52 -2.89
N THR A 5 -8.96 -3.64 -2.56
CA THR A 5 -9.23 -2.36 -1.90
C THR A 5 -8.73 -1.24 -2.81
N THR A 6 -9.31 -0.05 -2.69
CA THR A 6 -8.88 1.10 -3.50
C THR A 6 -8.34 2.21 -2.61
N ILE A 7 -7.34 2.91 -3.12
CA ILE A 7 -6.81 4.14 -2.54
C ILE A 7 -6.93 5.22 -3.61
N GLY A 8 -7.62 6.32 -3.27
CA GLY A 8 -7.73 7.47 -4.16
C GLY A 8 -6.40 8.21 -4.26
N VAL A 9 -6.00 8.57 -5.47
CA VAL A 9 -4.73 9.27 -5.72
C VAL A 9 -4.94 10.46 -6.64
N SER A 10 -4.11 11.49 -6.46
CA SER A 10 -4.14 12.69 -7.30
C SER A 10 -3.15 12.61 -8.47
N ASN A 11 -2.10 11.80 -8.35
CA ASN A 11 -1.09 11.61 -9.38
C ASN A 11 -0.89 10.12 -9.59
N MET A 12 -1.48 9.60 -10.66
CA MET A 12 -1.44 8.17 -10.97
C MET A 12 -0.01 7.68 -11.20
N ASP A 13 0.80 8.43 -11.94
CA ASP A 13 2.17 7.99 -12.25
C ASP A 13 3.03 7.84 -11.00
N SER A 14 3.00 8.83 -10.11
CA SER A 14 3.79 8.75 -8.87
C SER A 14 3.24 7.68 -7.92
N ALA A 15 1.93 7.51 -7.86
CA ALA A 15 1.32 6.46 -7.04
C ALA A 15 1.70 5.07 -7.55
N CYS A 16 1.67 4.85 -8.86
CA CYS A 16 2.06 3.57 -9.45
C CYS A 16 3.53 3.26 -9.18
N LYS A 17 4.42 4.24 -9.29
CA LYS A 17 5.84 4.05 -8.99
C LYS A 17 6.05 3.69 -7.52
N PHE A 18 5.37 4.41 -6.62
CA PHE A 18 5.44 4.16 -5.19
C PHE A 18 5.00 2.72 -4.85
N TYR A 19 3.80 2.34 -5.28
CA TYR A 19 3.25 1.03 -4.92
C TYR A 19 3.95 -0.13 -5.63
N ALA A 20 4.41 0.06 -6.87
CA ALA A 20 5.18 -0.97 -7.54
C ALA A 20 6.48 -1.27 -6.79
N ALA A 21 7.19 -0.23 -6.35
CA ALA A 21 8.44 -0.38 -5.61
C ALA A 21 8.18 -0.94 -4.19
N LEU A 22 7.18 -0.42 -3.48
CA LEU A 22 6.88 -0.86 -2.12
C LEU A 22 6.40 -2.30 -2.09
N LEU A 23 5.41 -2.64 -2.91
CA LEU A 23 4.83 -3.98 -2.92
C LEU A 23 5.75 -5.00 -3.57
N GLY A 24 6.74 -4.54 -4.35
CA GLY A 24 7.81 -5.40 -4.85
C GLY A 24 8.57 -6.10 -3.73
N GLU A 25 8.67 -5.48 -2.56
CA GLU A 25 9.30 -6.09 -1.37
C GLU A 25 8.50 -7.31 -0.87
N LEU A 26 7.24 -7.42 -1.23
CA LEU A 26 6.37 -8.55 -0.88
C LEU A 26 6.12 -9.50 -2.06
N GLY A 27 6.86 -9.33 -3.16
CA GLY A 27 6.65 -10.13 -4.36
C GLY A 27 5.48 -9.67 -5.22
N GLY A 28 4.91 -8.51 -4.90
CA GLY A 28 3.81 -7.93 -5.68
C GLY A 28 4.30 -7.14 -6.88
N SER A 29 3.41 -6.94 -7.83
CA SER A 29 3.69 -6.14 -9.02
C SER A 29 2.41 -5.51 -9.54
N GLN A 30 2.55 -4.59 -10.48
CA GLN A 30 1.39 -4.06 -11.19
C GLN A 30 0.87 -5.15 -12.12
N LEU A 31 -0.40 -5.52 -11.95
CA LEU A 31 -1.00 -6.66 -12.65
C LEU A 31 -1.74 -6.23 -13.92
N PHE A 32 -2.66 -5.31 -13.78
CA PHE A 32 -3.47 -4.79 -14.89
C PHE A 32 -4.14 -3.49 -14.45
N GLY A 33 -4.80 -2.83 -15.39
CA GLY A 33 -5.56 -1.65 -15.07
C GLY A 33 -6.20 -1.01 -16.28
N MET A 34 -6.84 0.12 -16.01
CA MET A 34 -7.45 1.03 -16.98
C MET A 34 -7.01 2.44 -16.59
N ASP A 35 -7.26 3.43 -17.43
CA ASP A 35 -6.76 4.80 -17.21
C ASP A 35 -7.02 5.31 -15.78
N ARG A 36 -8.21 5.05 -15.23
CA ARG A 36 -8.62 5.57 -13.93
C ARG A 36 -8.16 4.73 -12.75
N ILE A 37 -7.83 3.43 -12.95
CA ILE A 37 -7.54 2.51 -11.86
C ILE A 37 -6.45 1.53 -12.26
N GLN A 38 -5.49 1.29 -11.35
CA GLN A 38 -4.39 0.34 -11.58
C GLN A 38 -4.32 -0.62 -10.41
N PHE A 39 -4.17 -1.91 -10.71
CA PHE A 39 -4.20 -3.00 -9.73
C PHE A 39 -2.81 -3.57 -9.47
N PHE A 40 -2.52 -3.82 -8.19
CA PHE A 40 -1.25 -4.37 -7.71
C PHE A 40 -1.52 -5.59 -6.85
N GLY A 41 -0.65 -6.57 -6.93
CA GLY A 41 -0.73 -7.77 -6.11
C GLY A 41 0.22 -8.85 -6.58
N THR A 42 0.08 -10.04 -6.03
CA THR A 42 0.88 -11.20 -6.44
C THR A 42 0.20 -11.97 -7.56
N SER A 43 -1.12 -11.96 -7.62
CA SER A 43 -1.90 -12.53 -8.72
C SER A 43 -3.33 -11.97 -8.69
N PRO A 44 -4.06 -12.00 -9.85
CA PRO A 44 -5.45 -11.55 -9.89
C PRO A 44 -6.40 -12.39 -9.02
N GLU A 45 -6.00 -13.61 -8.65
CA GLU A 45 -6.82 -14.49 -7.80
C GLU A 45 -6.62 -14.24 -6.30
N ALA A 46 -5.57 -13.52 -5.92
CA ALA A 46 -5.30 -13.13 -4.54
C ALA A 46 -5.87 -11.72 -4.28
N PRO A 47 -6.02 -11.31 -3.01
CA PRO A 47 -6.41 -9.95 -2.71
C PRO A 47 -5.46 -8.93 -3.33
N MET A 48 -6.01 -7.86 -3.90
CA MET A 48 -5.23 -6.83 -4.59
C MET A 48 -5.41 -5.47 -3.94
N LEU A 49 -4.43 -4.60 -4.16
CA LEU A 49 -4.54 -3.17 -3.90
C LEU A 49 -4.73 -2.47 -5.24
N ALA A 50 -5.62 -1.49 -5.29
CA ALA A 50 -5.75 -0.64 -6.47
C ALA A 50 -5.58 0.82 -6.10
N VAL A 51 -4.92 1.57 -6.96
CA VAL A 51 -4.90 3.04 -6.87
C VAL A 51 -5.82 3.58 -7.96
N CYS A 52 -6.58 4.60 -7.63
CA CYS A 52 -7.56 5.12 -8.59
C CYS A 52 -7.76 6.62 -8.48
N VAL A 53 -8.10 7.22 -9.60
CA VAL A 53 -8.74 8.53 -9.59
C VAL A 53 -10.15 8.31 -9.03
N PRO A 54 -10.60 9.08 -8.03
CA PRO A 54 -11.94 8.90 -7.48
C PRO A 54 -13.03 8.89 -8.55
N TYR A 55 -14.02 8.03 -8.38
CA TYR A 55 -15.06 7.83 -9.39
C TYR A 55 -15.81 9.14 -9.73
N ASN A 56 -16.02 10.01 -8.74
CA ASN A 56 -16.69 11.29 -8.94
C ASN A 56 -15.76 12.38 -9.50
N GLU A 57 -14.49 12.03 -9.80
CA GLU A 57 -13.47 12.93 -10.35
C GLU A 57 -13.08 14.09 -9.45
N GLU A 58 -13.52 14.08 -8.19
CA GLU A 58 -13.07 15.06 -7.20
C GLU A 58 -11.72 14.66 -6.63
N ALA A 59 -11.05 15.60 -5.95
CA ALA A 59 -9.77 15.33 -5.33
C ALA A 59 -9.90 14.23 -4.26
N PRO A 60 -8.94 13.28 -4.18
CA PRO A 60 -8.98 12.29 -3.14
C PRO A 60 -8.77 12.94 -1.77
N ALA A 61 -9.36 12.33 -0.73
CA ALA A 61 -9.18 12.78 0.64
C ALA A 61 -8.89 11.56 1.51
N PRO A 62 -8.03 11.71 2.54
CA PRO A 62 -7.81 10.64 3.49
C PRO A 62 -9.08 10.38 4.30
N GLY A 63 -9.35 9.11 4.58
CA GLY A 63 -10.49 8.73 5.42
C GLY A 63 -10.03 8.51 6.85
N ASN A 64 -10.70 9.18 7.79
CA ASN A 64 -10.39 8.98 9.20
C ASN A 64 -10.78 7.55 9.62
N GLY A 65 -9.80 6.79 10.12
CA GLY A 65 -10.00 5.41 10.50
C GLY A 65 -9.73 4.39 9.40
N ASN A 66 -9.40 4.85 8.20
CA ASN A 66 -9.06 3.94 7.10
C ASN A 66 -7.56 3.62 7.10
N MET A 67 -7.25 2.35 6.92
CA MET A 67 -5.87 1.87 6.84
C MET A 67 -5.85 0.57 6.06
N VAL A 68 -4.82 0.38 5.26
CA VAL A 68 -4.58 -0.90 4.58
C VAL A 68 -3.32 -1.51 5.18
N ALA A 69 -3.43 -2.73 5.69
CA ALA A 69 -2.32 -3.43 6.31
C ALA A 69 -1.77 -4.49 5.36
N PHE A 70 -0.45 -4.56 5.27
CA PHE A 70 0.25 -5.56 4.47
C PHE A 70 1.01 -6.50 5.40
N PRO A 71 0.84 -7.82 5.27
CA PRO A 71 1.63 -8.76 6.05
C PRO A 71 3.06 -8.80 5.50
N ALA A 72 4.03 -8.52 6.37
CA ALA A 72 5.44 -8.45 5.97
C ALA A 72 6.22 -9.73 6.35
N GLY A 73 5.53 -10.72 6.91
CA GLY A 73 6.08 -12.03 7.22
C GLY A 73 6.69 -12.13 8.61
N ASP A 74 7.68 -11.30 8.91
CA ASP A 74 8.39 -11.31 10.19
C ASP A 74 8.85 -9.88 10.56
N PRO A 75 9.39 -9.65 11.76
CA PRO A 75 9.85 -8.32 12.15
C PRO A 75 10.88 -7.71 11.19
N ALA A 76 11.80 -8.51 10.67
CA ALA A 76 12.76 -8.03 9.68
C ALA A 76 12.06 -7.55 8.40
N GLY A 77 10.99 -8.23 7.99
CA GLY A 77 10.15 -7.82 6.87
C GLY A 77 9.46 -6.48 7.12
N VAL A 78 8.94 -6.28 8.33
CA VAL A 78 8.33 -4.99 8.72
C VAL A 78 9.37 -3.88 8.62
N ASP A 79 10.58 -4.12 9.15
CA ASP A 79 11.67 -3.13 9.10
C ASP A 79 12.01 -2.77 7.66
N ARG A 80 12.12 -3.77 6.76
CA ARG A 80 12.41 -3.53 5.35
C ARG A 80 11.31 -2.75 4.65
N MET A 81 10.07 -3.12 4.88
CA MET A 81 8.92 -2.43 4.28
C MET A 81 8.85 -0.98 4.73
N TYR A 82 9.04 -0.73 6.03
CA TYR A 82 9.05 0.63 6.57
C TYR A 82 10.17 1.46 5.94
N ALA A 83 11.40 0.92 5.95
CA ALA A 83 12.55 1.62 5.38
C ALA A 83 12.31 1.95 3.89
N LYS A 84 11.76 1.00 3.14
CA LYS A 84 11.42 1.22 1.72
C LYS A 84 10.38 2.31 1.54
N ALA A 85 9.33 2.31 2.36
CA ALA A 85 8.28 3.32 2.29
C ALA A 85 8.85 4.72 2.56
N ILE A 86 9.70 4.86 3.59
CA ILE A 86 10.34 6.15 3.91
C ILE A 86 11.26 6.58 2.77
N GLU A 87 12.07 5.67 2.22
CA GLU A 87 12.93 5.93 1.06
C GLU A 87 12.13 6.47 -0.12
N LEU A 88 10.91 5.94 -0.32
CA LEU A 88 10.03 6.33 -1.42
C LEU A 88 9.24 7.62 -1.14
N GLY A 89 9.39 8.22 0.03
CA GLY A 89 8.79 9.50 0.36
C GLY A 89 7.60 9.47 1.31
N ALA A 90 7.27 8.31 1.87
CA ALA A 90 6.20 8.22 2.86
C ALA A 90 6.60 8.91 4.17
N THR A 91 5.60 9.35 4.91
CA THR A 91 5.79 10.00 6.21
C THR A 91 5.63 8.97 7.33
N ASP A 92 6.50 9.03 8.34
CA ASP A 92 6.39 8.18 9.53
C ASP A 92 5.10 8.46 10.31
N GLU A 93 4.39 7.39 10.64
CA GLU A 93 3.23 7.42 11.54
C GLU A 93 3.40 6.41 12.67
N GLY A 94 4.54 5.76 12.76
CA GLY A 94 4.90 4.81 13.80
C GLY A 94 6.04 3.92 13.37
N GLU A 95 7.22 4.14 13.95
CA GLU A 95 8.42 3.37 13.63
C GLU A 95 8.22 1.88 13.94
N PRO A 96 8.98 0.97 13.28
CA PRO A 96 8.91 -0.46 13.57
C PRO A 96 9.09 -0.76 15.05
N GLY A 97 8.23 -1.60 15.59
CA GLY A 97 8.32 -2.01 16.98
C GLY A 97 7.23 -3.00 17.39
N GLN A 98 7.47 -3.62 18.53
CA GLN A 98 6.52 -4.52 19.15
C GLN A 98 5.34 -3.70 19.70
N ARG A 99 4.12 -4.03 19.29
CA ARG A 99 2.90 -3.37 19.74
C ARG A 99 2.16 -4.19 20.79
N MET A 100 2.10 -5.50 20.55
CA MET A 100 1.49 -6.48 21.44
C MET A 100 2.38 -7.74 21.41
N PRO A 101 2.21 -8.70 22.34
CA PRO A 101 3.06 -9.90 22.37
C PRO A 101 3.18 -10.64 21.04
N PHE A 102 2.16 -10.56 20.18
CA PHE A 102 2.12 -11.26 18.90
C PHE A 102 1.99 -10.29 17.71
N PHE A 103 2.26 -8.99 17.93
CA PHE A 103 2.13 -8.02 16.84
C PHE A 103 3.30 -7.04 16.84
N TYR A 104 4.10 -7.13 15.79
CA TYR A 104 5.19 -6.20 15.47
C TYR A 104 4.78 -5.45 14.19
N GLY A 105 4.78 -4.15 14.23
CA GLY A 105 4.29 -3.35 13.10
C GLY A 105 4.96 -1.99 12.97
N ALA A 106 4.68 -1.34 11.85
CA ALA A 106 5.08 0.02 11.55
C ALA A 106 3.98 0.68 10.74
N TYR A 107 3.93 2.00 10.76
CA TYR A 107 2.87 2.75 10.09
C TYR A 107 3.46 3.91 9.31
N VAL A 108 2.95 4.15 8.12
CA VAL A 108 3.34 5.29 7.27
C VAL A 108 2.11 5.90 6.62
N ARG A 109 2.30 7.15 6.19
CA ARG A 109 1.29 7.87 5.42
C ARG A 109 1.90 8.35 4.10
#